data_3adb895bcf420b7b8907a11e9b3ab613
#
_entry.id   3adb895bcf420b7b8907a11e9b3ab613
#
_cell.length_a   1.000
_cell.length_b   1.000
_cell.length_c   1.000
_cell.angle_alpha   90.00
_cell.angle_beta   90.00
_cell.angle_gamma   90.00
#
_symmetry.space_group_name_H-M   'P 1'
#
loop_
_entity.id
_entity.type
_entity.pdbx_description
1 polymer ?
#
loop_
_entity_poly.entity_id
_entity_poly.type
_entity_poly.pdbx_seq_one_letter_code
_entity_poly.pdbx_strand_id
1 'polypeptide(L)'
;MKKLVIKNIGQILSGKLEEPIFDGDCIIVIDGKISEWGTEKDLDCEGATTLVDAHGVTVMPGLIDSHIHPVIGDYTPRQQQLNWIDSTLNGGVTTLISAGEVHMPGRPKDIVGLKAMAIAAQRWYENFRPSGVKVHAGAPVIEQGMVEQDFKDLAEAGVGLLGEVGLGTVKDGTTAQQMVGWARKYGIQSTIHTGGPSIPGSGLIDADMVIETGTDVIGHINGGHSALPDNQIICLCESCSSAFEIVHNGNERSAVLALNTARELGKLDQIILGTDGPAGSGVQPLGTVSYTHLTLPTT
;
A
#
# COMPACT_ATOMS: atom_id res chain seq x y z
N MET A 1 -4.25 2.27 -31.68
CA MET A 1 -3.18 2.90 -30.87
C MET A 1 -3.70 4.22 -30.36
N LYS A 2 -3.77 4.36 -29.04
CA LYS A 2 -4.20 5.62 -28.40
C LYS A 2 -2.94 6.38 -27.98
N LYS A 3 -2.75 7.60 -28.51
CA LYS A 3 -1.62 8.47 -28.20
C LYS A 3 -2.09 9.65 -27.37
N LEU A 4 -1.56 9.79 -26.15
CA LEU A 4 -1.76 10.96 -25.28
C LEU A 4 -0.43 11.74 -25.28
N VAL A 5 -0.51 13.04 -25.43
CA VAL A 5 0.62 13.96 -25.28
C VAL A 5 0.30 14.92 -24.13
N ILE A 6 1.22 15.02 -23.17
CA ILE A 6 1.19 16.03 -22.11
C ILE A 6 2.34 17.00 -22.40
N LYS A 7 2.04 18.28 -22.60
CA LYS A 7 3.02 19.30 -22.97
C LYS A 7 2.97 20.52 -22.08
N ASN A 8 3.89 21.45 -22.30
CA ASN A 8 4.02 22.66 -21.50
C ASN A 8 4.14 22.32 -20.00
N ILE A 9 4.97 21.30 -19.68
CA ILE A 9 5.25 20.86 -18.31
C ILE A 9 6.34 21.75 -17.75
N GLY A 10 6.15 22.30 -16.54
CA GLY A 10 7.16 23.12 -15.87
C GLY A 10 8.30 22.28 -15.29
N GLN A 11 7.99 21.09 -14.78
CA GLN A 11 8.98 20.16 -14.25
C GLN A 11 8.42 18.74 -14.30
N ILE A 12 9.26 17.76 -14.65
CA ILE A 12 8.92 16.33 -14.63
C ILE A 12 9.67 15.66 -13.49
N LEU A 13 8.94 15.12 -12.49
CA LEU A 13 9.53 14.28 -11.46
C LEU A 13 9.48 12.82 -11.90
N SER A 14 10.61 12.13 -11.74
CA SER A 14 10.77 10.74 -12.18
C SER A 14 10.19 9.71 -11.22
N GLY A 15 10.12 10.05 -9.94
CA GLY A 15 9.88 9.11 -8.84
C GLY A 15 11.11 8.28 -8.43
N LYS A 16 12.29 8.56 -8.98
CA LYS A 16 13.56 7.92 -8.60
C LYS A 16 14.36 8.85 -7.71
N LEU A 17 14.91 8.37 -6.61
CA LEU A 17 15.71 9.17 -5.69
C LEU A 17 17.05 9.59 -6.30
N GLU A 18 17.65 8.74 -7.12
CA GLU A 18 18.96 8.97 -7.75
C GLU A 18 18.89 9.98 -8.90
N GLU A 19 17.74 10.08 -9.53
CA GLU A 19 17.50 10.96 -10.68
C GLU A 19 16.09 11.56 -10.56
N PRO A 20 15.84 12.45 -9.58
CA PRO A 20 14.49 12.87 -9.21
C PRO A 20 13.80 13.75 -10.25
N ILE A 21 14.55 14.43 -11.11
CA ILE A 21 14.04 15.35 -12.12
C ILE A 21 14.46 14.89 -13.49
N PHE A 22 13.51 14.79 -14.41
CA PHE A 22 13.80 14.57 -15.82
C PHE A 22 13.83 15.89 -16.58
N ASP A 23 14.79 16.03 -17.49
CA ASP A 23 14.85 17.16 -18.42
C ASP A 23 13.74 17.05 -19.46
N GLY A 24 13.06 18.16 -19.71
CA GLY A 24 12.03 18.26 -20.72
C GLY A 24 10.73 18.90 -20.21
N ASP A 25 9.81 19.13 -21.14
CA ASP A 25 8.51 19.77 -20.93
C ASP A 25 7.36 19.00 -21.57
N CYS A 26 7.64 17.77 -22.04
CA CYS A 26 6.67 16.94 -22.75
C CYS A 26 6.79 15.44 -22.39
N ILE A 27 5.64 14.77 -22.30
CA ILE A 27 5.54 13.31 -22.10
C ILE A 27 4.59 12.75 -23.15
N ILE A 28 5.00 11.64 -23.80
CA ILE A 28 4.19 10.88 -24.75
C ILE A 28 3.79 9.55 -24.11
N VAL A 29 2.50 9.26 -24.15
CA VAL A 29 1.92 8.01 -23.65
C VAL A 29 1.26 7.26 -24.81
N ILE A 30 1.66 6.01 -25.01
CA ILE A 30 1.09 5.12 -26.03
C ILE A 30 0.36 3.97 -25.33
N ASP A 31 -0.92 3.81 -25.65
CA ASP A 31 -1.78 2.73 -25.11
C ASP A 31 -1.65 2.58 -23.57
N GLY A 32 -1.58 3.74 -22.87
CA GLY A 32 -1.55 3.82 -21.40
C GLY A 32 -0.17 3.63 -20.76
N LYS A 33 0.90 3.58 -21.56
CA LYS A 33 2.29 3.49 -21.06
C LYS A 33 3.09 4.71 -21.53
N ILE A 34 3.88 5.29 -20.64
CA ILE A 34 4.85 6.32 -21.00
C ILE A 34 5.83 5.71 -22.00
N SER A 35 5.87 6.27 -23.19
CA SER A 35 6.76 5.86 -24.27
C SER A 35 8.02 6.72 -24.31
N GLU A 36 7.85 8.03 -24.19
CA GLU A 36 8.93 9.01 -24.32
C GLU A 36 8.67 10.21 -23.42
N TRP A 37 9.74 10.88 -23.02
CA TRP A 37 9.72 12.20 -22.40
C TRP A 37 10.90 13.02 -22.89
N GLY A 38 10.79 14.33 -22.90
CA GLY A 38 11.82 15.23 -23.38
C GLY A 38 11.28 16.62 -23.68
N THR A 39 11.97 17.35 -24.55
CA THR A 39 11.51 18.66 -25.01
C THR A 39 10.48 18.49 -26.14
N GLU A 40 9.35 19.21 -26.07
CA GLU A 40 8.24 19.10 -27.06
C GLU A 40 8.73 19.19 -28.51
N LYS A 41 9.70 20.08 -28.79
CA LYS A 41 10.25 20.27 -30.12
C LYS A 41 11.06 19.09 -30.68
N ASP A 42 11.53 18.20 -29.80
CA ASP A 42 12.36 17.05 -30.14
C ASP A 42 11.56 15.74 -30.19
N LEU A 43 10.28 15.78 -29.77
CA LEU A 43 9.39 14.63 -29.75
C LEU A 43 8.33 14.69 -30.86
N ASP A 44 7.96 13.51 -31.37
CA ASP A 44 6.86 13.41 -32.33
C ASP A 44 5.51 13.52 -31.60
N CYS A 45 4.95 14.72 -31.52
CA CYS A 45 3.64 14.99 -30.93
C CYS A 45 2.46 14.87 -31.91
N GLU A 46 2.72 14.61 -33.21
CA GLU A 46 1.66 14.49 -34.20
C GLU A 46 0.77 13.26 -33.99
N GLY A 47 -0.47 13.33 -34.44
CA GLY A 47 -1.42 12.23 -34.35
C GLY A 47 -1.89 11.91 -32.91
N ALA A 48 -1.71 12.83 -31.96
CA ALA A 48 -2.24 12.66 -30.61
C ALA A 48 -3.77 12.54 -30.62
N THR A 49 -4.28 11.48 -30.00
CA THR A 49 -5.73 11.29 -29.80
C THR A 49 -6.24 12.14 -28.60
N THR A 50 -5.33 12.48 -27.70
CA THR A 50 -5.59 13.33 -26.54
C THR A 50 -4.38 14.23 -26.32
N LEU A 51 -4.63 15.54 -26.17
CA LEU A 51 -3.62 16.54 -25.84
C LEU A 51 -3.95 17.18 -24.50
N VAL A 52 -2.98 17.21 -23.60
CA VAL A 52 -3.08 17.86 -22.29
C VAL A 52 -2.02 18.96 -22.22
N ASP A 53 -2.45 20.18 -21.97
CA ASP A 53 -1.56 21.29 -21.65
C ASP A 53 -1.41 21.37 -20.14
N ALA A 54 -0.19 21.19 -19.65
CA ALA A 54 0.12 21.23 -18.21
C ALA A 54 0.26 22.66 -17.68
N HIS A 55 0.21 23.69 -18.53
CA HIS A 55 0.29 25.09 -18.12
C HIS A 55 1.48 25.43 -17.20
N GLY A 56 2.60 24.76 -17.37
CA GLY A 56 3.81 25.01 -16.58
C GLY A 56 3.82 24.40 -15.17
N VAL A 57 2.84 23.53 -14.84
CA VAL A 57 2.85 22.86 -13.53
C VAL A 57 3.81 21.67 -13.51
N THR A 58 4.17 21.22 -12.31
CA THR A 58 4.95 20.00 -12.13
C THR A 58 4.10 18.78 -12.39
N VAL A 59 4.64 17.83 -13.15
CA VAL A 59 4.05 16.50 -13.38
C VAL A 59 4.89 15.47 -12.64
N MET A 60 4.24 14.58 -11.90
CA MET A 60 4.89 13.54 -11.12
C MET A 60 4.12 12.22 -11.21
N PRO A 61 4.75 11.06 -10.89
CA PRO A 61 4.03 9.83 -10.70
C PRO A 61 2.92 9.98 -9.66
N GLY A 62 1.77 9.35 -9.89
CA GLY A 62 0.70 9.35 -8.91
C GLY A 62 1.16 8.69 -7.60
N LEU A 63 0.71 9.22 -6.48
CA LEU A 63 1.03 8.68 -5.17
C LEU A 63 0.42 7.29 -4.98
N ILE A 64 1.09 6.48 -4.16
CA ILE A 64 0.64 5.14 -3.79
C ILE A 64 0.36 5.13 -2.29
N ASP A 65 -0.85 4.74 -1.91
CA ASP A 65 -1.18 4.41 -0.53
C ASP A 65 -0.97 2.91 -0.34
N SER A 66 0.05 2.55 0.44
CA SER A 66 0.47 1.16 0.61
C SER A 66 -0.38 0.38 1.61
N HIS A 67 -1.27 1.03 2.34
CA HIS A 67 -2.02 0.40 3.42
C HIS A 67 -3.46 0.91 3.51
N ILE A 68 -4.37 0.16 2.90
CA ILE A 68 -5.80 0.42 3.03
C ILE A 68 -6.57 -0.85 3.38
N HIS A 69 -7.78 -0.68 3.90
CA HIS A 69 -8.71 -1.76 4.18
C HIS A 69 -9.99 -1.61 3.34
N PRO A 70 -9.92 -1.92 2.03
CA PRO A 70 -11.08 -1.82 1.17
C PRO A 70 -12.06 -2.95 1.48
N VAL A 71 -13.32 -2.74 1.17
CA VAL A 71 -14.35 -3.77 1.22
C VAL A 71 -14.98 -3.93 -0.16
N ILE A 72 -15.61 -5.08 -0.41
CA ILE A 72 -16.37 -5.30 -1.63
C ILE A 72 -17.66 -4.50 -1.55
N GLY A 73 -17.91 -3.66 -2.56
CA GLY A 73 -19.08 -2.80 -2.62
C GLY A 73 -18.81 -1.35 -2.21
N ASP A 74 -19.82 -0.50 -2.32
CA ASP A 74 -19.69 0.94 -2.15
C ASP A 74 -19.75 1.41 -0.72
N TYR A 75 -20.28 0.59 0.19
CA TYR A 75 -20.62 1.03 1.51
C TYR A 75 -20.53 -0.07 2.57
N THR A 76 -19.86 0.26 3.66
CA THR A 76 -20.04 -0.42 4.94
C THR A 76 -20.37 0.60 6.02
N PRO A 77 -21.26 0.27 6.97
CA PRO A 77 -21.67 1.21 8.02
C PRO A 77 -20.50 1.74 8.84
N ARG A 78 -19.44 0.94 8.99
CA ARG A 78 -18.27 1.32 9.78
C ARG A 78 -17.34 2.26 9.03
N GLN A 79 -17.03 1.95 7.79
CA GLN A 79 -16.04 2.69 7.01
C GLN A 79 -16.64 3.84 6.22
N GLN A 80 -17.96 3.84 6.01
CA GLN A 80 -18.64 4.86 5.20
C GLN A 80 -17.93 5.10 3.85
N GLN A 81 -17.65 4.03 3.14
CA GLN A 81 -16.75 4.05 1.97
C GLN A 81 -17.34 4.68 0.71
N LEU A 82 -18.57 5.13 0.75
CA LEU A 82 -19.16 5.82 -0.40
C LEU A 82 -18.28 6.99 -0.82
N ASN A 83 -17.80 6.95 -2.06
CA ASN A 83 -16.89 7.95 -2.66
C ASN A 83 -15.52 8.07 -1.93
N TRP A 84 -15.17 7.16 -1.02
CA TRP A 84 -13.91 7.25 -0.31
C TRP A 84 -12.72 7.08 -1.26
N ILE A 85 -12.73 6.03 -2.10
CA ILE A 85 -11.67 5.77 -3.08
C ILE A 85 -11.54 6.94 -4.06
N ASP A 86 -12.65 7.46 -4.59
CA ASP A 86 -12.65 8.62 -5.48
C ASP A 86 -11.99 9.83 -4.83
N SER A 87 -12.22 10.03 -3.54
CA SER A 87 -11.70 11.18 -2.82
C SER A 87 -10.19 11.17 -2.64
N THR A 88 -9.55 10.00 -2.65
CA THR A 88 -8.09 9.89 -2.52
C THR A 88 -7.36 10.54 -3.69
N LEU A 89 -8.01 10.59 -4.86
CA LEU A 89 -7.48 11.25 -6.04
C LEU A 89 -7.27 12.76 -5.84
N ASN A 90 -8.10 13.41 -5.02
CA ASN A 90 -7.93 14.83 -4.69
C ASN A 90 -6.62 15.11 -3.94
N GLY A 91 -6.07 14.11 -3.30
CA GLY A 91 -4.76 14.15 -2.66
C GLY A 91 -3.62 13.65 -3.54
N GLY A 92 -3.89 13.30 -4.80
CA GLY A 92 -2.88 12.80 -5.73
C GLY A 92 -2.62 11.29 -5.65
N VAL A 93 -3.39 10.54 -4.84
CA VAL A 93 -3.26 9.08 -4.75
C VAL A 93 -3.98 8.44 -5.94
N THR A 94 -3.24 7.71 -6.75
CA THR A 94 -3.74 7.03 -7.95
C THR A 94 -3.74 5.51 -7.83
N THR A 95 -3.07 4.98 -6.80
CA THR A 95 -2.97 3.56 -6.53
C THR A 95 -3.13 3.28 -5.04
N LEU A 96 -3.96 2.31 -4.72
CA LEU A 96 -4.24 1.86 -3.36
C LEU A 96 -3.89 0.39 -3.24
N ILE A 97 -3.24 0.00 -2.14
CA ILE A 97 -2.84 -1.39 -1.88
C ILE A 97 -3.53 -1.87 -0.59
N SER A 98 -4.26 -2.98 -0.69
CA SER A 98 -4.94 -3.57 0.46
C SER A 98 -3.95 -4.22 1.42
N ALA A 99 -4.09 -3.92 2.70
CA ALA A 99 -3.49 -4.65 3.80
C ALA A 99 -4.45 -5.70 4.40
N GLY A 100 -5.62 -5.86 3.83
CA GLY A 100 -6.60 -6.89 4.19
C GLY A 100 -8.02 -6.36 4.33
N GLU A 101 -8.98 -7.21 4.02
CA GLU A 101 -10.41 -6.93 4.19
C GLU A 101 -10.89 -7.30 5.63
N VAL A 102 -10.03 -7.09 6.61
CA VAL A 102 -10.20 -7.57 8.00
C VAL A 102 -11.33 -6.88 8.75
N HIS A 103 -11.65 -5.65 8.36
CA HIS A 103 -12.65 -4.84 9.06
C HIS A 103 -14.08 -5.02 8.52
N MET A 104 -14.27 -5.92 7.57
CA MET A 104 -15.60 -6.22 7.04
C MET A 104 -16.43 -6.95 8.10
N PRO A 105 -17.60 -6.42 8.46
CA PRO A 105 -18.51 -7.10 9.39
C PRO A 105 -18.90 -8.49 8.85
N GLY A 106 -18.75 -9.53 9.70
CA GLY A 106 -19.04 -10.90 9.29
C GLY A 106 -17.98 -11.55 8.40
N ARG A 107 -16.77 -11.04 8.37
CA ARG A 107 -15.65 -11.65 7.63
C ARG A 107 -15.58 -13.16 7.92
N PRO A 108 -15.56 -14.01 6.87
CA PRO A 108 -15.34 -15.45 7.04
C PRO A 108 -14.01 -15.75 7.72
N LYS A 109 -14.00 -16.74 8.60
CA LYS A 109 -12.79 -17.25 9.26
C LYS A 109 -12.45 -18.68 8.84
N ASP A 110 -13.37 -19.35 8.15
CA ASP A 110 -13.08 -20.63 7.53
C ASP A 110 -12.29 -20.41 6.22
N ILE A 111 -11.46 -21.38 5.87
CA ILE A 111 -10.51 -21.29 4.74
C ILE A 111 -11.25 -21.06 3.41
N VAL A 112 -12.39 -21.71 3.22
CA VAL A 112 -13.17 -21.60 1.96
C VAL A 112 -13.73 -20.19 1.81
N GLY A 113 -14.38 -19.69 2.85
CA GLY A 113 -14.94 -18.33 2.85
C GLY A 113 -13.88 -17.26 2.74
N LEU A 114 -12.73 -17.43 3.43
CA LEU A 114 -11.57 -16.55 3.35
C LEU A 114 -11.02 -16.44 1.93
N LYS A 115 -10.77 -17.58 1.29
CA LYS A 115 -10.30 -17.63 -0.11
C LYS A 115 -11.32 -17.01 -1.06
N ALA A 116 -12.60 -17.35 -0.90
CA ALA A 116 -13.67 -16.80 -1.73
C ALA A 116 -13.74 -15.27 -1.63
N MET A 117 -13.64 -14.73 -0.42
CA MET A 117 -13.63 -13.29 -0.18
C MET A 117 -12.44 -12.60 -0.84
N ALA A 118 -11.22 -13.13 -0.66
CA ALA A 118 -10.02 -12.57 -1.25
C ALA A 118 -10.06 -12.58 -2.78
N ILE A 119 -10.47 -13.70 -3.37
CA ILE A 119 -10.64 -13.83 -4.83
C ILE A 119 -11.71 -12.86 -5.35
N ALA A 120 -12.84 -12.75 -4.67
CA ALA A 120 -13.91 -11.85 -5.06
C ALA A 120 -13.44 -10.38 -4.98
N ALA A 121 -12.73 -9.97 -3.94
CA ALA A 121 -12.20 -8.61 -3.80
C ALA A 121 -11.19 -8.29 -4.91
N GLN A 122 -10.25 -9.20 -5.18
CA GLN A 122 -9.27 -9.05 -6.26
C GLN A 122 -9.96 -8.86 -7.61
N ARG A 123 -10.92 -9.73 -7.96
CA ARG A 123 -11.66 -9.67 -9.23
C ARG A 123 -12.52 -8.42 -9.34
N TRP A 124 -13.15 -8.01 -8.24
CA TRP A 124 -13.97 -6.80 -8.21
C TRP A 124 -13.14 -5.58 -8.59
N TYR A 125 -12.02 -5.34 -7.91
CA TYR A 125 -11.18 -4.16 -8.14
C TYR A 125 -10.30 -4.26 -9.39
N GLU A 126 -10.07 -5.43 -9.94
CA GLU A 126 -9.49 -5.58 -11.27
C GLU A 126 -10.39 -4.95 -12.35
N ASN A 127 -11.72 -5.09 -12.19
CA ASN A 127 -12.71 -4.61 -13.14
C ASN A 127 -13.29 -3.23 -12.79
N PHE A 128 -13.15 -2.78 -11.55
CA PHE A 128 -13.72 -1.53 -11.07
C PHE A 128 -12.64 -0.58 -10.56
N ARG A 129 -12.56 0.59 -11.21
CA ARG A 129 -11.57 1.64 -10.89
C ARG A 129 -12.30 2.96 -10.65
N PRO A 130 -12.73 3.25 -9.41
CA PRO A 130 -13.40 4.50 -9.08
C PRO A 130 -12.56 5.71 -9.51
N SER A 131 -13.12 6.60 -10.32
CA SER A 131 -12.44 7.76 -10.90
C SER A 131 -11.07 7.47 -11.55
N GLY A 132 -10.82 6.21 -11.93
CA GLY A 132 -9.54 5.76 -12.50
C GLY A 132 -8.51 5.29 -11.48
N VAL A 133 -8.77 5.41 -10.18
CA VAL A 133 -7.87 4.92 -9.12
C VAL A 133 -7.73 3.41 -9.21
N LYS A 134 -6.50 2.92 -9.18
CA LYS A 134 -6.19 1.50 -9.19
C LYS A 134 -6.17 0.96 -7.77
N VAL A 135 -6.93 -0.11 -7.51
CA VAL A 135 -6.94 -0.76 -6.21
C VAL A 135 -6.41 -2.18 -6.37
N HIS A 136 -5.35 -2.51 -5.64
CA HIS A 136 -4.88 -3.87 -5.46
C HIS A 136 -5.53 -4.41 -4.19
N ALA A 137 -6.51 -5.29 -4.34
CA ALA A 137 -7.29 -5.87 -3.26
C ALA A 137 -7.19 -7.41 -3.25
N GLY A 138 -7.84 -8.04 -2.29
CA GLY A 138 -7.79 -9.47 -2.11
C GLY A 138 -6.59 -9.89 -1.29
N ALA A 139 -6.40 -9.27 -0.11
CA ALA A 139 -5.35 -9.59 0.83
C ALA A 139 -5.92 -10.41 2.01
N PRO A 140 -5.97 -11.75 1.94
CA PRO A 140 -6.51 -12.58 3.01
C PRO A 140 -5.59 -12.55 4.23
N VAL A 141 -6.19 -12.56 5.42
CA VAL A 141 -5.48 -12.76 6.68
C VAL A 141 -5.29 -14.26 6.90
N ILE A 142 -4.09 -14.67 7.29
CA ILE A 142 -3.82 -16.10 7.52
C ILE A 142 -4.59 -16.64 8.75
N GLU A 143 -5.15 -17.82 8.57
CA GLU A 143 -5.91 -18.53 9.61
C GLU A 143 -5.32 -19.92 9.84
N GLN A 144 -5.45 -20.44 11.08
CA GLN A 144 -5.01 -21.80 11.40
C GLN A 144 -5.67 -22.84 10.47
N GLY A 145 -4.86 -23.79 10.01
CA GLY A 145 -5.32 -24.86 9.13
C GLY A 145 -5.13 -24.57 7.63
N MET A 146 -4.72 -23.36 7.24
CA MET A 146 -4.28 -23.12 5.87
C MET A 146 -3.03 -23.97 5.57
N VAL A 147 -3.00 -24.48 4.36
CA VAL A 147 -1.89 -25.32 3.85
C VAL A 147 -1.31 -24.69 2.57
N GLU A 148 -0.15 -25.17 2.14
CA GLU A 148 0.54 -24.62 0.97
C GLU A 148 -0.35 -24.54 -0.28
N GLN A 149 -1.25 -25.54 -0.47
CA GLN A 149 -2.17 -25.54 -1.60
C GLN A 149 -3.11 -24.34 -1.62
N ASP A 150 -3.48 -23.80 -0.44
CA ASP A 150 -4.36 -22.62 -0.37
C ASP A 150 -3.68 -21.38 -0.95
N PHE A 151 -2.40 -21.19 -0.70
CA PHE A 151 -1.62 -20.08 -1.27
C PHE A 151 -1.43 -20.24 -2.78
N LYS A 152 -1.22 -21.47 -3.25
CA LYS A 152 -1.18 -21.76 -4.68
C LYS A 152 -2.49 -21.42 -5.37
N ASP A 153 -3.62 -21.86 -4.81
CA ASP A 153 -4.96 -21.58 -5.34
C ASP A 153 -5.24 -20.07 -5.39
N LEU A 154 -4.85 -19.33 -4.35
CA LEU A 154 -4.99 -17.88 -4.30
C LEU A 154 -4.17 -17.21 -5.41
N ALA A 155 -2.90 -17.59 -5.59
CA ALA A 155 -2.02 -17.05 -6.62
C ALA A 155 -2.55 -17.36 -8.03
N GLU A 156 -3.00 -18.58 -8.29
CA GLU A 156 -3.62 -18.97 -9.56
C GLU A 156 -4.91 -18.20 -9.87
N ALA A 157 -5.63 -17.78 -8.83
CA ALA A 157 -6.79 -16.91 -8.94
C ALA A 157 -6.46 -15.41 -9.13
N GLY A 158 -5.17 -15.05 -9.08
CA GLY A 158 -4.67 -13.68 -9.27
C GLY A 158 -4.50 -12.86 -7.98
N VAL A 159 -4.66 -13.48 -6.80
CA VAL A 159 -4.38 -12.86 -5.51
C VAL A 159 -2.87 -12.70 -5.33
N GLY A 160 -2.39 -11.48 -5.19
CA GLY A 160 -0.97 -11.16 -5.08
C GLY A 160 -0.57 -10.58 -3.71
N LEU A 161 -1.50 -10.48 -2.78
CA LEU A 161 -1.29 -9.87 -1.47
C LEU A 161 -1.72 -10.83 -0.36
N LEU A 162 -1.02 -10.77 0.76
CA LEU A 162 -1.40 -11.37 2.02
C LEU A 162 -1.60 -10.23 3.02
N GLY A 163 -2.78 -10.16 3.62
CA GLY A 163 -3.14 -9.10 4.55
C GLY A 163 -2.44 -9.25 5.89
N GLU A 164 -2.68 -8.35 6.80
CA GLU A 164 -1.97 -8.21 8.06
C GLU A 164 -1.87 -9.53 8.84
N VAL A 165 -0.72 -10.19 8.68
CA VAL A 165 -0.35 -11.35 9.49
C VAL A 165 -0.43 -10.97 10.98
N GLY A 166 -0.94 -11.86 11.81
CA GLY A 166 -1.14 -11.63 13.24
C GLY A 166 -2.57 -11.23 13.62
N LEU A 167 -3.39 -10.74 12.69
CA LEU A 167 -4.80 -10.42 12.97
C LEU A 167 -5.75 -11.62 12.89
N GLY A 168 -5.32 -12.71 12.26
CA GLY A 168 -6.06 -13.97 12.18
C GLY A 168 -5.90 -14.84 13.45
N THR A 169 -6.11 -16.13 13.29
CA THR A 169 -5.96 -17.14 14.35
C THR A 169 -4.54 -17.67 14.52
N VAL A 170 -3.64 -17.39 13.57
CA VAL A 170 -2.20 -17.71 13.68
C VAL A 170 -1.58 -16.72 14.66
N LYS A 171 -1.01 -17.22 15.77
CA LYS A 171 -0.53 -16.42 16.91
C LYS A 171 0.94 -16.62 17.23
N ASP A 172 1.63 -17.48 16.49
CA ASP A 172 3.05 -17.77 16.69
C ASP A 172 3.86 -17.49 15.41
N GLY A 173 5.09 -17.01 15.60
CA GLY A 173 5.96 -16.61 14.52
C GLY A 173 6.37 -17.78 13.61
N THR A 174 6.58 -18.96 14.17
CA THR A 174 7.01 -20.15 13.41
C THR A 174 5.95 -20.57 12.38
N THR A 175 4.67 -20.68 12.80
CA THR A 175 3.57 -20.99 11.88
C THR A 175 3.37 -19.86 10.86
N ALA A 176 3.44 -18.60 11.31
CA ALA A 176 3.35 -17.45 10.43
C ALA A 176 4.47 -17.43 9.37
N GLN A 177 5.73 -17.68 9.78
CA GLN A 177 6.88 -17.78 8.89
C GLN A 177 6.69 -18.85 7.81
N GLN A 178 6.20 -20.03 8.20
CA GLN A 178 5.92 -21.11 7.25
C GLN A 178 4.89 -20.66 6.20
N MET A 179 3.79 -20.04 6.62
CA MET A 179 2.73 -19.59 5.73
C MET A 179 3.18 -18.43 4.82
N VAL A 180 3.95 -17.49 5.36
CA VAL A 180 4.60 -16.42 4.59
C VAL A 180 5.58 -17.00 3.56
N GLY A 181 6.31 -18.05 3.93
CA GLY A 181 7.17 -18.79 3.01
C GLY A 181 6.40 -19.41 1.83
N TRP A 182 5.21 -19.98 2.09
CA TRP A 182 4.36 -20.48 1.03
C TRP A 182 3.80 -19.35 0.16
N ALA A 183 3.35 -18.24 0.76
CA ALA A 183 2.90 -17.06 0.03
C ALA A 183 3.99 -16.55 -0.93
N ARG A 184 5.20 -16.34 -0.42
CA ARG A 184 6.36 -15.87 -1.21
C ARG A 184 6.73 -16.82 -2.34
N LYS A 185 6.65 -18.14 -2.12
CA LYS A 185 6.89 -19.17 -3.15
C LYS A 185 5.99 -18.98 -4.38
N TYR A 186 4.77 -18.51 -4.18
CA TYR A 186 3.80 -18.27 -5.24
C TYR A 186 3.69 -16.80 -5.65
N GLY A 187 4.63 -15.95 -5.24
CA GLY A 187 4.67 -14.53 -5.64
C GLY A 187 3.65 -13.63 -4.91
N ILE A 188 3.10 -14.10 -3.79
CA ILE A 188 2.20 -13.31 -2.95
C ILE A 188 3.06 -12.54 -1.94
N GLN A 189 2.92 -11.22 -1.91
CA GLN A 189 3.59 -10.32 -0.95
C GLN A 189 2.81 -10.24 0.36
N SER A 190 3.53 -10.12 1.46
CA SER A 190 2.98 -10.20 2.80
C SER A 190 3.21 -8.94 3.63
N THR A 191 2.18 -8.54 4.38
CA THR A 191 2.23 -7.47 5.37
C THR A 191 1.95 -8.05 6.75
N ILE A 192 2.64 -7.60 7.80
CA ILE A 192 2.37 -7.97 9.20
C ILE A 192 1.85 -6.78 10.00
N HIS A 193 0.85 -7.00 10.83
CA HIS A 193 0.43 -6.05 11.86
C HIS A 193 1.53 -5.85 12.90
N THR A 194 1.71 -4.65 13.44
CA THR A 194 2.61 -4.38 14.57
C THR A 194 1.87 -3.73 15.73
N GLY A 195 2.22 -4.14 16.95
CA GLY A 195 1.68 -3.53 18.15
C GLY A 195 0.49 -4.26 18.76
N GLY A 196 -0.33 -3.52 19.48
CA GLY A 196 -1.46 -4.05 20.25
C GLY A 196 -2.60 -4.59 19.40
N PRO A 197 -3.58 -5.25 20.05
CA PRO A 197 -4.72 -5.82 19.33
C PRO A 197 -5.55 -4.75 18.62
N SER A 198 -5.90 -5.02 17.35
CA SER A 198 -6.66 -4.12 16.49
C SER A 198 -8.10 -4.58 16.26
N ILE A 199 -8.32 -5.88 16.08
CA ILE A 199 -9.64 -6.48 15.86
C ILE A 199 -9.96 -7.51 16.93
N PRO A 200 -11.25 -7.85 17.17
CA PRO A 200 -11.62 -8.86 18.17
C PRO A 200 -10.92 -10.20 17.94
N GLY A 201 -10.17 -10.65 18.95
CA GLY A 201 -9.41 -11.90 18.91
C GLY A 201 -7.98 -11.78 18.42
N SER A 202 -7.52 -10.61 17.96
CA SER A 202 -6.10 -10.36 17.72
C SER A 202 -5.34 -10.19 19.04
N GLY A 203 -4.01 -10.36 19.00
CA GLY A 203 -3.10 -10.22 20.13
C GLY A 203 -2.08 -9.11 19.93
N LEU A 204 -1.14 -9.01 20.84
CA LEU A 204 0.06 -8.21 20.66
C LEU A 204 0.98 -8.90 19.63
N ILE A 205 1.45 -8.13 18.67
CA ILE A 205 2.49 -8.52 17.71
C ILE A 205 3.72 -7.68 18.00
N ASP A 206 4.65 -8.27 18.73
CA ASP A 206 5.90 -7.63 19.13
C ASP A 206 7.02 -7.79 18.09
N ALA A 207 8.17 -7.15 18.35
CA ALA A 207 9.30 -7.19 17.43
C ALA A 207 9.81 -8.62 17.19
N ASP A 208 9.80 -9.49 18.20
CA ASP A 208 10.31 -10.85 18.07
C ASP A 208 9.43 -11.64 17.09
N MET A 209 8.12 -11.54 17.20
CA MET A 209 7.20 -12.19 16.26
C MET A 209 7.35 -11.64 14.84
N VAL A 210 7.52 -10.31 14.68
CA VAL A 210 7.73 -9.68 13.37
C VAL A 210 8.99 -10.21 12.69
N ILE A 211 10.11 -10.24 13.45
CA ILE A 211 11.41 -10.71 12.96
C ILE A 211 11.33 -12.20 12.59
N GLU A 212 10.74 -13.03 13.45
CA GLU A 212 10.58 -14.47 13.19
C GLU A 212 9.72 -14.73 11.95
N THR A 213 8.63 -14.00 11.79
CA THR A 213 7.71 -14.16 10.65
C THR A 213 8.36 -13.79 9.32
N GLY A 214 9.14 -12.70 9.25
CA GLY A 214 9.91 -12.31 8.07
C GLY A 214 9.06 -11.92 6.87
N THR A 215 8.03 -11.11 7.05
CA THR A 215 7.17 -10.58 6.00
C THR A 215 7.88 -9.56 5.10
N ASP A 216 7.30 -9.25 3.95
CA ASP A 216 7.87 -8.30 3.00
C ASP A 216 7.65 -6.84 3.47
N VAL A 217 6.56 -6.59 4.19
CA VAL A 217 6.21 -5.27 4.76
C VAL A 217 5.93 -5.40 6.25
N ILE A 218 6.55 -4.53 7.04
CA ILE A 218 6.21 -4.30 8.43
C ILE A 218 5.16 -3.20 8.46
N GLY A 219 3.90 -3.61 8.54
CA GLY A 219 2.73 -2.72 8.51
C GLY A 219 2.76 -1.76 9.69
N HIS A 220 2.39 -0.50 9.43
CA HIS A 220 2.28 0.60 10.39
C HIS A 220 3.29 0.49 11.56
N ILE A 221 4.62 0.46 11.24
CA ILE A 221 5.69 0.39 12.25
C ILE A 221 5.56 1.50 13.32
N ASN A 222 4.92 2.61 12.95
CA ASN A 222 4.58 3.69 13.86
C ASN A 222 3.29 3.43 14.65
N GLY A 223 2.57 2.31 14.43
CA GLY A 223 1.32 1.93 15.12
C GLY A 223 0.39 3.13 15.32
N GLY A 224 -0.80 2.89 15.83
CA GLY A 224 -1.66 3.96 16.31
C GLY A 224 -1.48 4.17 17.82
N HIS A 225 -2.60 4.17 18.54
CA HIS A 225 -2.62 4.16 20.00
C HIS A 225 -2.00 2.88 20.62
N SER A 226 -1.76 1.87 19.82
CA SER A 226 -1.18 0.58 20.19
C SER A 226 0.28 0.41 19.70
N ALA A 227 0.97 1.50 19.38
CA ALA A 227 2.35 1.46 18.90
C ALA A 227 3.28 0.65 19.82
N LEU A 228 4.26 -0.03 19.21
CA LEU A 228 5.30 -0.72 19.95
C LEU A 228 6.15 0.26 20.77
N PRO A 229 6.80 -0.21 21.86
CA PRO A 229 7.81 0.58 22.59
C PRO A 229 8.98 0.96 21.67
N ASP A 230 9.62 2.10 21.97
CA ASP A 230 10.72 2.66 21.18
C ASP A 230 11.84 1.67 20.88
N ASN A 231 12.26 0.91 21.86
CA ASN A 231 13.32 -0.08 21.70
C ASN A 231 12.94 -1.21 20.72
N GLN A 232 11.68 -1.54 20.62
CA GLN A 232 11.20 -2.53 19.65
C GLN A 232 11.13 -1.95 18.23
N ILE A 233 10.71 -0.69 18.06
CA ILE A 233 10.74 0.00 16.77
C ILE A 233 12.18 0.08 16.26
N ILE A 234 13.13 0.46 17.11
CA ILE A 234 14.55 0.51 16.77
C ILE A 234 15.06 -0.88 16.37
N CYS A 235 14.73 -1.91 17.16
CA CYS A 235 15.12 -3.30 16.88
C CYS A 235 14.61 -3.78 15.52
N LEU A 236 13.37 -3.44 15.13
CA LEU A 236 12.82 -3.76 13.81
C LEU A 236 13.61 -3.08 12.69
N CYS A 237 13.91 -1.79 12.85
CA CYS A 237 14.70 -1.06 11.86
C CYS A 237 16.13 -1.64 11.71
N GLU A 238 16.74 -2.08 12.80
CA GLU A 238 18.08 -2.67 12.79
C GLU A 238 18.10 -4.08 12.17
N SER A 239 17.12 -4.90 12.54
CA SER A 239 17.15 -6.36 12.28
C SER A 239 16.48 -6.77 10.98
N CYS A 240 15.56 -5.97 10.43
CA CYS A 240 14.77 -6.34 9.26
C CYS A 240 15.28 -5.71 7.96
N SER A 241 15.08 -6.44 6.86
CA SER A 241 15.26 -5.95 5.49
C SER A 241 13.92 -5.68 4.77
N SER A 242 12.82 -5.85 5.47
CA SER A 242 11.46 -5.58 5.01
C SER A 242 11.24 -4.09 4.76
N ALA A 243 10.22 -3.73 3.99
CA ALA A 243 9.77 -2.35 3.93
C ALA A 243 9.16 -1.94 5.29
N PHE A 244 9.51 -0.73 5.75
CA PHE A 244 8.96 -0.13 6.97
C PHE A 244 7.83 0.81 6.59
N GLU A 245 6.61 0.42 6.92
CA GLU A 245 5.45 1.21 6.54
C GLU A 245 5.06 2.18 7.64
N ILE A 246 5.00 3.45 7.26
CA ILE A 246 4.52 4.53 8.13
C ILE A 246 3.13 4.93 7.65
N VAL A 247 2.17 4.91 8.57
CA VAL A 247 0.77 5.22 8.25
C VAL A 247 0.27 6.48 8.92
N HIS A 248 -0.72 7.11 8.28
CA HIS A 248 -1.37 8.31 8.79
C HIS A 248 -2.06 8.09 10.14
N ASN A 249 -2.73 6.96 10.30
CA ASN A 249 -3.39 6.60 11.54
C ASN A 249 -2.43 6.23 12.67
N GLY A 250 -1.13 6.24 12.40
CA GLY A 250 -0.09 5.91 13.34
C GLY A 250 0.21 7.03 14.34
N ASN A 251 1.17 6.75 15.22
CA ASN A 251 1.70 7.69 16.20
C ASN A 251 2.82 8.52 15.55
N GLU A 252 2.70 9.85 15.57
CA GLU A 252 3.67 10.77 14.97
C GLU A 252 5.07 10.64 15.59
N ARG A 253 5.15 10.52 16.93
CA ARG A 253 6.43 10.37 17.63
C ARG A 253 7.12 9.08 17.20
N SER A 254 6.38 7.98 17.09
CA SER A 254 6.93 6.71 16.61
C SER A 254 7.31 6.76 15.13
N ALA A 255 6.57 7.52 14.31
CA ALA A 255 6.95 7.77 12.92
C ALA A 255 8.29 8.50 12.82
N VAL A 256 8.48 9.57 13.59
CA VAL A 256 9.75 10.31 13.63
C VAL A 256 10.89 9.43 14.12
N LEU A 257 10.64 8.58 15.12
CA LEU A 257 11.63 7.63 15.62
C LEU A 257 12.05 6.65 14.51
N ALA A 258 11.09 6.01 13.86
CA ALA A 258 11.36 5.04 12.78
C ALA A 258 12.12 5.70 11.60
N LEU A 259 11.70 6.90 11.18
CA LEU A 259 12.36 7.65 10.11
C LEU A 259 13.80 8.02 10.45
N ASN A 260 14.03 8.52 11.66
CA ASN A 260 15.39 8.88 12.10
C ASN A 260 16.28 7.64 12.20
N THR A 261 15.77 6.54 12.78
CA THR A 261 16.52 5.30 12.86
C THR A 261 16.84 4.75 11.47
N ALA A 262 15.87 4.71 10.56
CA ALA A 262 16.09 4.26 9.19
C ALA A 262 17.14 5.14 8.48
N ARG A 263 17.08 6.45 8.66
CA ARG A 263 18.09 7.37 8.10
C ARG A 263 19.49 7.10 8.62
N GLU A 264 19.65 6.93 9.94
CA GLU A 264 20.94 6.63 10.57
C GLU A 264 21.53 5.30 10.11
N LEU A 265 20.66 4.33 9.81
CA LEU A 265 21.05 3.02 9.28
C LEU A 265 21.24 2.99 7.74
N GLY A 266 20.97 4.09 7.03
CA GLY A 266 21.02 4.14 5.57
C GLY A 266 19.92 3.34 4.88
N LYS A 267 18.75 3.18 5.52
CA LYS A 267 17.60 2.37 5.07
C LYS A 267 16.37 3.21 4.69
N LEU A 268 16.55 4.47 4.29
CA LEU A 268 15.42 5.31 3.87
C LEU A 268 14.70 4.77 2.63
N ASP A 269 15.38 4.02 1.80
CA ASP A 269 14.83 3.32 0.64
C ASP A 269 13.85 2.18 1.01
N GLN A 270 13.84 1.76 2.27
CA GLN A 270 12.88 0.79 2.81
C GLN A 270 11.61 1.45 3.36
N ILE A 271 11.54 2.78 3.43
CA ILE A 271 10.34 3.48 3.93
C ILE A 271 9.27 3.52 2.84
N ILE A 272 8.07 3.09 3.20
CA ILE A 272 6.87 3.26 2.39
C ILE A 272 5.78 3.96 3.22
N LEU A 273 4.81 4.56 2.53
CA LEU A 273 3.78 5.37 3.16
C LEU A 273 2.38 4.83 2.87
N GLY A 274 1.55 4.78 3.90
CA GLY A 274 0.15 4.40 3.81
C GLY A 274 -0.75 5.26 4.70
N THR A 275 -2.05 5.06 4.61
CA THR A 275 -3.00 5.76 5.49
C THR A 275 -3.52 4.89 6.63
N ASP A 276 -3.58 3.59 6.47
CA ASP A 276 -4.33 2.66 7.29
C ASP A 276 -5.83 3.04 7.33
N GLY A 277 -6.32 3.50 6.19
CA GLY A 277 -7.68 3.97 6.02
C GLY A 277 -8.58 2.97 5.31
N PRO A 278 -9.88 3.15 5.47
CA PRO A 278 -10.58 4.03 6.41
C PRO A 278 -10.78 3.40 7.78
N ALA A 279 -10.23 2.23 8.05
CA ALA A 279 -10.61 1.38 9.17
C ALA A 279 -10.07 1.84 10.54
N GLY A 280 -8.84 2.28 10.61
CA GLY A 280 -8.17 2.61 11.88
C GLY A 280 -8.73 3.87 12.54
N SER A 281 -9.10 4.88 11.76
CA SER A 281 -9.51 6.21 12.26
C SER A 281 -11.01 6.51 12.15
N GLY A 282 -11.81 5.58 11.62
CA GLY A 282 -13.21 5.85 11.31
C GLY A 282 -13.35 6.68 10.02
N VAL A 283 -14.08 7.80 10.07
CA VAL A 283 -14.26 8.69 8.93
C VAL A 283 -13.02 9.55 8.72
N GLN A 284 -12.33 9.36 7.61
CA GLN A 284 -11.24 10.26 7.22
C GLN A 284 -11.80 11.47 6.45
N PRO A 285 -11.17 12.64 6.60
CA PRO A 285 -11.49 13.78 5.74
C PRO A 285 -11.25 13.43 4.28
N LEU A 286 -12.17 13.87 3.41
CA LEU A 286 -12.02 13.69 1.97
C LEU A 286 -10.72 14.32 1.49
N GLY A 287 -9.97 13.59 0.65
CA GLY A 287 -8.70 14.08 0.11
C GLY A 287 -7.54 14.06 1.10
N THR A 288 -7.63 13.29 2.20
CA THR A 288 -6.52 13.18 3.14
C THR A 288 -5.32 12.50 2.48
N VAL A 289 -4.32 13.29 2.15
CA VAL A 289 -2.96 12.87 1.80
C VAL A 289 -2.02 13.54 2.78
N SER A 290 -2.20 13.27 4.05
CA SER A 290 -1.52 14.03 5.09
C SER A 290 -0.03 13.73 5.18
N TYR A 291 0.44 12.63 4.62
CA TYR A 291 1.85 12.27 4.73
C TYR A 291 2.76 12.80 3.67
N THR A 292 2.25 13.21 2.53
CA THR A 292 3.09 13.93 1.57
C THR A 292 3.64 15.23 2.15
N HIS A 293 3.07 15.71 3.24
CA HIS A 293 3.53 16.89 3.97
C HIS A 293 4.31 16.59 5.26
N LEU A 294 4.28 15.36 5.78
CA LEU A 294 5.13 14.95 6.89
C LEU A 294 6.56 14.64 6.45
N THR A 295 6.84 15.10 5.27
CA THR A 295 8.17 15.49 4.86
C THR A 295 9.26 14.51 5.21
N LEU A 296 9.70 13.86 4.23
CA LEU A 296 11.15 13.72 4.08
C LEU A 296 11.72 15.12 4.34
N PRO A 297 12.64 15.28 5.32
CA PRO A 297 13.26 16.57 5.54
C PRO A 297 13.93 16.99 4.24
N THR A 298 13.44 18.06 3.66
CA THR A 298 14.16 18.79 2.62
C THR A 298 15.37 19.38 3.28
N THR A 299 16.51 18.74 3.14
CA THR A 299 17.80 19.36 3.43
C THR A 299 18.23 20.18 2.27
#